data_2d572c639b70b04baf9b39b7ff961099
#
_entry.id   2d572c639b70b04baf9b39b7ff961099
#
_cell.length_a   1.000
_cell.length_b   1.000
_cell.length_c   1.000
_cell.angle_alpha   90.00
_cell.angle_beta   90.00
_cell.angle_gamma   90.00
#
_symmetry.space_group_name_H-M   'P 1'
#
loop_
_entity.id
_entity.type
_entity.pdbx_description
1 polymer ?
#
loop_
_entity_poly.entity_id
_entity_poly.type
_entity_poly.pdbx_seq_one_letter_code
_entity_poly.pdbx_strand_id
1 'polypeptide(L)'
;MKFRIAIIIFTVLFLGAATFGIIKRTGYSDLNKDPALADESLVITCDLEELQRTIDLWKNGLPEDKEHDVPAVPGLRGRAAAILAVCCEETPVYRYRCITQKVSVQKVFLGSDIEKGETLDLVVGSVETPWKSRPELEGRFTLGLTGTNFMIREKIYLVFLSEDPLLRPARKTLGFVSGMIRPQFCYEEIMNRPVPLVTTEFGFALFQDGQDNEFFLTSEEAIRFMAEYKAKLLEEYPLTDPAEEKGGAK
;
A
#
# COMPACT_ATOMS: atom_id res chain seq x y z
N MET A 1 40.78 -26.45 31.73
CA MET A 1 40.90 -24.97 31.75
C MET A 1 40.42 -24.31 30.47
N LYS A 2 40.83 -24.73 29.27
CA LYS A 2 40.45 -24.14 27.96
C LYS A 2 38.94 -24.14 27.70
N PHE A 3 38.21 -25.21 28.09
CA PHE A 3 36.75 -25.32 27.89
C PHE A 3 35.95 -24.30 28.71
N ARG A 4 36.34 -24.02 29.95
CA ARG A 4 35.70 -23.02 30.82
C ARG A 4 35.85 -21.59 30.26
N ILE A 5 37.03 -21.29 29.71
CA ILE A 5 37.29 -19.99 29.08
C ILE A 5 36.43 -19.81 27.83
N ALA A 6 36.29 -20.85 27.01
CA ALA A 6 35.42 -20.80 25.83
C ALA A 6 33.95 -20.56 26.18
N ILE A 7 33.44 -21.20 27.22
CA ILE A 7 32.06 -20.97 27.69
C ILE A 7 31.88 -19.52 28.15
N ILE A 8 32.83 -18.97 28.92
CA ILE A 8 32.74 -17.57 29.39
C ILE A 8 32.75 -16.63 28.20
N ILE A 9 33.60 -16.79 27.23
CA ILE A 9 33.66 -15.96 26.02
C ILE A 9 32.32 -16.02 25.25
N PHE A 10 31.79 -17.24 25.08
CA PHE A 10 30.51 -17.41 24.35
C PHE A 10 29.33 -16.77 25.09
N THR A 11 29.31 -16.88 26.43
CA THR A 11 28.28 -16.25 27.26
C THR A 11 28.34 -14.72 27.19
N VAL A 12 29.53 -14.14 27.23
CA VAL A 12 29.74 -12.69 27.11
C VAL A 12 29.32 -12.19 25.73
N LEU A 13 29.69 -12.91 24.65
CA LEU A 13 29.28 -12.55 23.28
C LEU A 13 27.76 -12.66 23.10
N PHE A 14 27.14 -13.69 23.65
CA PHE A 14 25.69 -13.86 23.58
C PHE A 14 24.95 -12.78 24.35
N LEU A 15 25.38 -12.46 25.59
CA LEU A 15 24.81 -11.37 26.37
C LEU A 15 25.01 -10.01 25.67
N GLY A 16 26.17 -9.77 25.09
CA GLY A 16 26.44 -8.56 24.31
C GLY A 16 25.54 -8.43 23.10
N ALA A 17 25.35 -9.51 22.34
CA ALA A 17 24.44 -9.53 21.19
C ALA A 17 22.97 -9.35 21.59
N ALA A 18 22.54 -10.00 22.69
CA ALA A 18 21.20 -9.86 23.24
C ALA A 18 20.93 -8.42 23.72
N THR A 19 21.89 -7.83 24.46
CA THR A 19 21.79 -6.44 24.94
C THR A 19 21.75 -5.46 23.77
N PHE A 20 22.60 -5.66 22.76
CA PHE A 20 22.57 -4.85 21.55
C PHE A 20 21.24 -4.98 20.80
N GLY A 21 20.69 -6.17 20.70
CA GLY A 21 19.36 -6.41 20.11
C GLY A 21 18.24 -5.69 20.88
N ILE A 22 18.28 -5.70 22.22
CA ILE A 22 17.32 -4.99 23.06
C ILE A 22 17.46 -3.49 22.89
N ILE A 23 18.68 -2.93 22.93
CA ILE A 23 18.93 -1.49 22.73
C ILE A 23 18.44 -1.04 21.36
N LYS A 24 18.72 -1.82 20.30
CA LYS A 24 18.21 -1.53 18.96
C LYS A 24 16.68 -1.58 18.89
N ARG A 25 16.06 -2.53 19.59
CA ARG A 25 14.60 -2.67 19.63
C ARG A 25 13.91 -1.54 20.40
N THR A 26 14.52 -1.04 21.49
CA THR A 26 13.96 0.09 22.27
C THR A 26 14.06 1.43 21.56
N GLY A 27 14.96 1.57 20.57
CA GLY A 27 15.06 2.75 19.71
C GLY A 27 14.10 2.73 18.51
N TYR A 28 13.27 1.68 18.35
CA TYR A 28 12.26 1.62 17.32
C TYR A 28 10.95 2.19 17.84
N SER A 29 10.47 3.25 17.19
CA SER A 29 9.10 3.75 17.39
C SER A 29 8.13 2.67 16.90
N ASP A 30 7.28 2.18 17.78
CA ASP A 30 6.27 1.17 17.46
C ASP A 30 4.96 1.89 17.13
N LEU A 31 4.72 2.09 15.83
CA LEU A 31 3.52 2.77 15.34
C LEU A 31 2.20 2.08 15.73
N ASN A 32 2.25 0.79 16.10
CA ASN A 32 1.07 0.12 16.65
C ASN A 32 0.75 0.54 18.09
N LYS A 33 1.77 1.01 18.85
CA LYS A 33 1.61 1.44 20.25
C LYS A 33 1.35 2.93 20.37
N ASP A 34 1.86 3.70 19.43
CA ASP A 34 1.69 5.15 19.39
C ASP A 34 1.22 5.58 17.98
N PRO A 35 -0.10 5.50 17.71
CA PRO A 35 -0.66 5.90 16.44
C PRO A 35 -0.40 7.37 16.07
N ALA A 36 -0.19 8.25 17.06
CA ALA A 36 0.10 9.66 16.81
C ALA A 36 1.41 9.86 16.02
N LEU A 37 2.36 8.93 16.14
CA LEU A 37 3.57 8.95 15.31
C LEU A 37 3.28 8.76 13.83
N ALA A 38 2.20 8.04 13.49
CA ALA A 38 1.79 7.89 12.10
C ALA A 38 1.25 9.21 11.54
N ASP A 39 0.55 10.02 12.37
CA ASP A 39 -0.03 11.30 11.95
C ASP A 39 1.06 12.31 11.56
N GLU A 40 2.19 12.27 12.25
CA GLU A 40 3.37 13.12 11.97
C GLU A 40 4.26 12.56 10.84
N SER A 41 3.96 11.37 10.33
CA SER A 41 4.73 10.75 9.27
C SER A 41 4.49 11.43 7.93
N LEU A 42 5.51 11.34 7.07
CA LEU A 42 5.45 11.82 5.71
C LEU A 42 4.81 10.76 4.80
N VAL A 43 4.03 11.21 3.84
CA VAL A 43 3.49 10.40 2.75
C VAL A 43 3.85 11.01 1.41
N ILE A 44 4.05 10.16 0.40
CA ILE A 44 4.24 10.59 -0.98
C ILE A 44 2.88 10.98 -1.54
N THR A 45 2.81 12.17 -2.12
CA THR A 45 1.63 12.66 -2.83
C THR A 45 1.77 12.42 -4.33
N CYS A 46 0.69 12.60 -5.05
CA CYS A 46 0.67 12.54 -6.50
C CYS A 46 0.03 13.82 -7.05
N ASP A 47 0.71 14.49 -7.97
CA ASP A 47 0.14 15.61 -8.71
C ASP A 47 -0.66 15.14 -9.94
N LEU A 48 -1.24 16.10 -10.65
CA LEU A 48 -2.08 15.79 -11.82
C LEU A 48 -1.25 15.14 -12.95
N GLU A 49 -0.04 15.59 -13.19
CA GLU A 49 0.81 15.09 -14.29
C GLU A 49 1.27 13.65 -14.01
N GLU A 50 1.71 13.38 -12.79
CA GLU A 50 2.08 12.04 -12.36
C GLU A 50 0.88 11.08 -12.37
N LEU A 51 -0.29 11.57 -11.96
CA LEU A 51 -1.54 10.83 -12.00
C LEU A 51 -1.93 10.47 -13.43
N GLN A 52 -1.87 11.42 -14.36
CA GLN A 52 -2.16 11.20 -15.76
C GLN A 52 -1.23 10.15 -16.35
N ARG A 53 0.08 10.25 -16.13
CA ARG A 53 1.07 9.24 -16.56
C ARG A 53 0.77 7.86 -15.97
N THR A 54 0.40 7.80 -14.70
CA THR A 54 0.07 6.53 -14.03
C THR A 54 -1.16 5.89 -14.66
N ILE A 55 -2.22 6.66 -14.90
CA ILE A 55 -3.46 6.17 -15.50
C ILE A 55 -3.25 5.78 -16.97
N ASP A 56 -2.43 6.51 -17.71
CA ASP A 56 -2.08 6.15 -19.08
C ASP A 56 -1.31 4.82 -19.13
N LEU A 57 -0.37 4.63 -18.20
CA LEU A 57 0.33 3.35 -18.02
C LEU A 57 -0.65 2.22 -17.66
N TRP A 58 -1.63 2.48 -16.81
CA TRP A 58 -2.62 1.49 -16.43
C TRP A 58 -3.54 1.09 -17.59
N LYS A 59 -3.89 2.02 -18.47
CA LYS A 59 -4.73 1.76 -19.64
C LYS A 59 -3.97 1.08 -20.77
N ASN A 60 -2.80 1.61 -21.11
CA ASN A 60 -2.13 1.30 -22.34
C ASN A 60 -0.89 0.41 -22.16
N GLY A 61 -0.33 0.35 -20.93
CA GLY A 61 0.98 -0.23 -20.70
C GLY A 61 2.10 0.64 -21.29
N LEU A 62 3.30 0.06 -21.39
CA LEU A 62 4.43 0.63 -22.11
C LEU A 62 4.76 -0.23 -23.32
N PRO A 63 4.98 0.36 -24.50
CA PRO A 63 5.43 -0.38 -25.67
C PRO A 63 6.85 -0.93 -25.45
N GLU A 64 7.20 -1.94 -26.20
CA GLU A 64 8.58 -2.45 -26.28
C GLU A 64 9.53 -1.35 -26.79
N ASP A 65 10.63 -1.15 -26.07
CA ASP A 65 11.72 -0.30 -26.53
C ASP A 65 12.90 -1.17 -26.98
N LYS A 66 12.98 -1.39 -28.29
CA LYS A 66 14.02 -2.24 -28.91
C LYS A 66 15.40 -1.60 -28.89
N GLU A 67 15.48 -0.28 -28.81
CA GLU A 67 16.75 0.43 -28.80
C GLU A 67 17.49 0.21 -27.46
N HIS A 68 16.73 0.11 -26.36
CA HIS A 68 17.28 -0.08 -25.01
C HIS A 68 17.01 -1.48 -24.44
N ASP A 69 16.55 -2.43 -25.27
CA ASP A 69 16.22 -3.81 -24.85
C ASP A 69 15.23 -3.86 -23.67
N VAL A 70 14.26 -2.95 -23.67
CA VAL A 70 13.22 -2.88 -22.63
C VAL A 70 11.96 -3.58 -23.14
N PRO A 71 11.50 -4.66 -22.47
CA PRO A 71 10.30 -5.38 -22.90
C PRO A 71 9.05 -4.53 -22.69
N ALA A 72 8.00 -4.80 -23.48
CA ALA A 72 6.70 -4.20 -23.29
C ALA A 72 6.15 -4.49 -21.88
N VAL A 73 5.56 -3.45 -21.25
CA VAL A 73 4.90 -3.60 -19.94
C VAL A 73 3.39 -3.55 -20.16
N PRO A 74 2.64 -4.60 -19.84
CA PRO A 74 1.19 -4.61 -19.97
C PRO A 74 0.52 -3.53 -19.11
N GLY A 75 -0.70 -3.12 -19.48
CA GLY A 75 -1.54 -2.27 -18.64
C GLY A 75 -1.94 -2.93 -17.32
N LEU A 76 -2.69 -2.22 -16.48
CA LEU A 76 -3.04 -2.66 -15.12
C LEU A 76 -3.63 -4.08 -15.08
N ARG A 77 -4.63 -4.34 -15.92
CA ARG A 77 -5.27 -5.66 -16.01
C ARG A 77 -4.30 -6.77 -16.42
N GLY A 78 -3.40 -6.49 -17.36
CA GLY A 78 -2.42 -7.47 -17.86
C GLY A 78 -1.29 -7.77 -16.86
N ARG A 79 -1.09 -6.90 -15.86
CA ARG A 79 -0.12 -7.09 -14.76
C ARG A 79 -0.75 -7.70 -13.51
N ALA A 80 -2.06 -7.70 -13.40
CA ALA A 80 -2.75 -8.25 -12.26
C ALA A 80 -2.82 -9.78 -12.35
N ALA A 81 -2.35 -10.46 -11.32
CA ALA A 81 -2.57 -11.88 -11.09
C ALA A 81 -3.96 -12.13 -10.48
N ALA A 82 -4.48 -11.17 -9.72
CA ALA A 82 -5.82 -11.19 -9.19
C ALA A 82 -6.47 -9.80 -9.22
N ILE A 83 -7.78 -9.77 -9.52
CA ILE A 83 -8.65 -8.58 -9.42
C ILE A 83 -9.81 -8.98 -8.52
N LEU A 84 -9.93 -8.31 -7.38
CA LEU A 84 -10.83 -8.71 -6.31
C LEU A 84 -11.66 -7.53 -5.81
N ALA A 85 -12.89 -7.79 -5.40
CA ALA A 85 -13.56 -6.94 -4.42
C ALA A 85 -13.30 -7.51 -3.03
N VAL A 86 -12.75 -6.70 -2.13
CA VAL A 86 -12.36 -7.11 -0.78
C VAL A 86 -12.96 -6.18 0.27
N CYS A 87 -13.40 -6.74 1.41
CA CYS A 87 -13.81 -5.95 2.58
C CYS A 87 -12.63 -5.83 3.54
N CYS A 88 -12.31 -4.63 3.99
CA CYS A 88 -11.26 -4.41 4.97
C CYS A 88 -11.72 -4.82 6.37
N GLU A 89 -11.03 -5.77 7.00
CA GLU A 89 -11.39 -6.35 8.29
C GLU A 89 -10.72 -5.63 9.48
N GLU A 90 -9.51 -5.12 9.28
CA GLU A 90 -8.67 -4.62 10.35
C GLU A 90 -8.03 -3.28 10.00
N THR A 91 -7.70 -2.50 11.03
CA THR A 91 -6.83 -1.33 10.90
C THR A 91 -5.42 -1.74 10.45
N PRO A 92 -4.61 -0.82 9.90
CA PRO A 92 -3.25 -1.11 9.48
C PRO A 92 -2.41 -1.66 10.63
N VAL A 93 -1.65 -2.73 10.37
CA VAL A 93 -0.69 -3.33 11.29
C VAL A 93 0.72 -3.05 10.80
N TYR A 94 1.49 -2.31 11.60
CA TYR A 94 2.87 -1.96 11.29
C TYR A 94 3.81 -3.09 11.71
N ARG A 95 4.57 -3.62 10.74
CA ARG A 95 5.51 -4.72 10.97
C ARG A 95 6.88 -4.34 10.42
N TYR A 96 7.81 -3.98 11.29
CA TYR A 96 9.20 -3.65 10.98
C TYR A 96 9.42 -2.73 9.75
N ARG A 97 9.18 -3.21 8.54
CA ARG A 97 9.32 -2.44 7.29
C ARG A 97 8.10 -2.53 6.37
N CYS A 98 7.07 -3.22 6.78
CA CYS A 98 5.85 -3.30 5.99
C CYS A 98 4.63 -2.97 6.84
N ILE A 99 3.59 -2.53 6.15
CA ILE A 99 2.28 -2.27 6.71
C ILE A 99 1.33 -3.24 6.02
N THR A 100 0.57 -3.98 6.81
CA THR A 100 -0.40 -4.95 6.30
C THR A 100 -1.80 -4.61 6.77
N GLN A 101 -2.79 -4.95 5.96
CA GLN A 101 -4.20 -4.95 6.34
C GLN A 101 -4.82 -6.29 5.98
N LYS A 102 -5.64 -6.82 6.88
CA LYS A 102 -6.40 -8.03 6.64
C LYS A 102 -7.69 -7.69 5.91
N VAL A 103 -8.02 -8.47 4.89
CA VAL A 103 -9.21 -8.29 4.09
C VAL A 103 -9.92 -9.63 3.87
N SER A 104 -11.25 -9.60 3.68
CA SER A 104 -12.03 -10.75 3.23
C SER A 104 -12.49 -10.56 1.78
N VAL A 105 -12.36 -11.60 0.97
CA VAL A 105 -12.73 -11.58 -0.45
C VAL A 105 -14.25 -11.60 -0.59
N GLN A 106 -14.82 -10.57 -1.20
CA GLN A 106 -16.25 -10.46 -1.45
C GLN A 106 -16.62 -10.98 -2.85
N LYS A 107 -15.77 -10.70 -3.85
CA LYS A 107 -15.95 -11.14 -5.23
C LYS A 107 -14.58 -11.29 -5.91
N VAL A 108 -14.48 -12.31 -6.77
CA VAL A 108 -13.30 -12.57 -7.61
C VAL A 108 -13.68 -12.25 -9.05
N PHE A 109 -12.96 -11.30 -9.66
CA PHE A 109 -13.11 -10.96 -11.08
C PHE A 109 -12.03 -11.63 -11.92
N LEU A 110 -10.83 -11.80 -11.35
CA LEU A 110 -9.68 -12.50 -11.92
C LEU A 110 -8.90 -13.17 -10.80
N GLY A 111 -8.38 -14.37 -11.03
CA GLY A 111 -7.54 -15.13 -10.09
C GLY A 111 -8.11 -16.54 -9.88
N SER A 112 -7.30 -17.58 -10.16
CA SER A 112 -7.77 -18.98 -10.12
C SER A 112 -7.67 -19.62 -8.74
N ASP A 113 -6.82 -19.09 -7.86
CA ASP A 113 -6.47 -19.73 -6.58
C ASP A 113 -7.03 -18.99 -5.36
N ILE A 114 -7.99 -18.10 -5.59
CA ILE A 114 -8.62 -17.29 -4.55
C ILE A 114 -10.12 -17.49 -4.60
N GLU A 115 -10.73 -17.73 -3.44
CA GLU A 115 -12.16 -17.97 -3.32
C GLU A 115 -12.88 -16.84 -2.56
N LYS A 116 -14.17 -16.65 -2.86
CA LYS A 116 -15.04 -15.76 -2.09
C LYS A 116 -15.09 -16.21 -0.62
N GLY A 117 -14.96 -15.28 0.31
CA GLY A 117 -14.91 -15.52 1.76
C GLY A 117 -13.50 -15.82 2.28
N GLU A 118 -12.51 -16.00 1.42
CA GLU A 118 -11.12 -16.17 1.84
C GLU A 118 -10.59 -14.90 2.49
N THR A 119 -9.74 -15.07 3.51
CA THR A 119 -9.05 -13.95 4.19
C THR A 119 -7.62 -13.83 3.68
N LEU A 120 -7.24 -12.63 3.31
CA LEU A 120 -5.91 -12.30 2.80
C LEU A 120 -5.24 -11.23 3.66
N ASP A 121 -3.91 -11.32 3.81
CA ASP A 121 -3.09 -10.23 4.34
C ASP A 121 -2.49 -9.46 3.14
N LEU A 122 -2.92 -8.21 2.94
CA LEU A 122 -2.39 -7.35 1.88
C LEU A 122 -1.27 -6.46 2.43
N VAL A 123 -0.15 -6.38 1.71
CA VAL A 123 0.89 -5.38 2.00
C VAL A 123 0.44 -4.05 1.41
N VAL A 124 0.06 -3.12 2.28
CA VAL A 124 -0.51 -1.82 1.90
C VAL A 124 0.51 -0.69 1.95
N GLY A 125 1.73 -0.95 2.37
CA GLY A 125 2.76 0.06 2.42
C GLY A 125 4.03 -0.41 3.11
N SER A 126 4.99 0.50 3.20
CA SER A 126 6.24 0.33 3.92
C SER A 126 6.43 1.41 4.97
N VAL A 127 7.32 1.17 5.92
CA VAL A 127 7.81 2.18 6.85
C VAL A 127 9.29 2.37 6.58
N GLU A 128 9.66 3.58 6.21
CA GLU A 128 11.05 3.96 6.01
C GLU A 128 11.60 4.69 7.24
N THR A 129 12.89 4.50 7.48
CA THR A 129 13.58 5.12 8.62
C THR A 129 13.61 6.63 8.47
N PRO A 130 13.66 7.39 9.61
CA PRO A 130 13.69 8.83 9.58
C PRO A 130 14.83 9.39 8.73
N TRP A 131 14.54 10.46 8.01
CA TRP A 131 15.51 11.19 7.24
C TRP A 131 16.58 11.81 8.16
N LYS A 132 17.85 11.59 7.85
CA LYS A 132 18.97 12.15 8.61
C LYS A 132 19.68 13.30 7.89
N SER A 133 19.46 13.40 6.58
CA SER A 133 20.24 14.30 5.72
C SER A 133 19.51 15.60 5.36
N ARG A 134 18.29 15.81 5.85
CA ARG A 134 17.47 16.98 5.52
C ARG A 134 16.83 17.56 6.79
N PRO A 135 17.21 18.78 7.18
CA PRO A 135 16.71 19.40 8.41
C PRO A 135 15.20 19.51 8.48
N GLU A 136 14.52 19.80 7.35
CA GLU A 136 13.07 19.95 7.27
C GLU A 136 12.28 18.63 7.44
N LEU A 137 12.98 17.50 7.25
CA LEU A 137 12.40 16.14 7.35
C LEU A 137 13.00 15.36 8.52
N GLU A 138 13.94 15.97 9.27
CA GLU A 138 14.68 15.28 10.32
C GLU A 138 13.77 14.74 11.41
N GLY A 139 13.97 13.45 11.71
CA GLY A 139 13.20 12.74 12.74
C GLY A 139 11.86 12.18 12.27
N ARG A 140 11.37 12.53 11.07
CA ARG A 140 10.09 12.05 10.56
C ARG A 140 10.24 10.72 9.82
N PHE A 141 9.30 9.83 10.03
CA PHE A 141 9.15 8.59 9.27
C PHE A 141 8.47 8.87 7.94
N THR A 142 8.77 8.04 6.93
CA THR A 142 8.00 8.03 5.69
C THR A 142 7.15 6.77 5.65
N LEU A 143 5.85 6.94 5.43
CA LEU A 143 4.93 5.86 5.11
C LEU A 143 4.91 5.70 3.58
N GLY A 144 5.45 4.60 3.09
CA GLY A 144 5.47 4.29 1.66
C GLY A 144 4.09 3.83 1.17
N LEU A 145 3.13 4.75 1.15
CA LEU A 145 1.74 4.49 0.77
C LEU A 145 1.48 4.69 -0.74
N THR A 146 2.46 5.18 -1.49
CA THR A 146 2.35 5.38 -2.94
C THR A 146 1.07 6.14 -3.35
N GLY A 147 0.87 7.35 -2.83
CA GLY A 147 -0.26 8.23 -3.18
C GLY A 147 -1.67 7.73 -2.83
N THR A 148 -1.79 6.55 -2.18
CA THR A 148 -3.07 5.95 -1.80
C THR A 148 -3.11 5.67 -0.30
N ASN A 149 -4.18 6.04 0.37
CA ASN A 149 -4.34 5.86 1.81
C ASN A 149 -4.59 4.38 2.19
N PHE A 150 -4.68 4.12 3.48
CA PHE A 150 -5.14 2.83 4.01
C PHE A 150 -6.61 2.59 3.67
N MET A 151 -6.97 1.30 3.58
CA MET A 151 -8.37 0.92 3.49
C MET A 151 -9.08 1.20 4.82
N ILE A 152 -10.26 1.80 4.75
CA ILE A 152 -11.12 2.02 5.90
C ILE A 152 -11.80 0.71 6.26
N ARG A 153 -11.79 0.38 7.54
CA ARG A 153 -12.42 -0.85 8.04
C ARG A 153 -13.90 -0.91 7.66
N GLU A 154 -14.35 -2.12 7.35
CA GLU A 154 -15.74 -2.46 6.96
C GLU A 154 -16.17 -1.90 5.59
N LYS A 155 -15.30 -1.19 4.86
CA LYS A 155 -15.55 -0.77 3.49
C LYS A 155 -15.03 -1.77 2.47
N ILE A 156 -15.67 -1.79 1.30
CA ILE A 156 -15.32 -2.69 0.19
C ILE A 156 -14.49 -1.93 -0.83
N TYR A 157 -13.42 -2.58 -1.29
CA TYR A 157 -12.47 -2.03 -2.25
C TYR A 157 -12.28 -2.95 -3.43
N LEU A 158 -12.20 -2.39 -4.62
CA LEU A 158 -11.65 -3.04 -5.81
C LEU A 158 -10.13 -2.95 -5.72
N VAL A 159 -9.45 -4.09 -5.81
CA VAL A 159 -7.99 -4.17 -5.72
C VAL A 159 -7.40 -4.96 -6.87
N PHE A 160 -6.24 -4.49 -7.39
CA PHE A 160 -5.48 -5.17 -8.42
C PHE A 160 -4.16 -5.66 -7.81
N LEU A 161 -3.99 -6.97 -7.74
CA LEU A 161 -2.91 -7.62 -7.04
C LEU A 161 -1.98 -8.33 -8.03
N SER A 162 -0.69 -8.28 -7.76
CA SER A 162 0.35 -8.99 -8.48
C SER A 162 0.92 -10.12 -7.64
N GLU A 163 1.49 -11.12 -8.29
CA GLU A 163 2.37 -12.07 -7.63
C GLU A 163 3.69 -11.34 -7.31
N ASP A 164 3.96 -11.10 -6.04
CA ASP A 164 5.27 -10.62 -5.63
C ASP A 164 6.19 -11.81 -5.30
N PRO A 165 7.21 -12.07 -6.13
CA PRO A 165 8.14 -13.16 -5.90
C PRO A 165 8.98 -12.97 -4.62
N LEU A 166 9.06 -11.75 -4.08
CA LEU A 166 9.80 -11.45 -2.85
C LEU A 166 8.98 -11.73 -1.59
N LEU A 167 7.65 -11.74 -1.70
CA LEU A 167 6.73 -12.02 -0.60
C LEU A 167 6.38 -13.51 -0.48
N ARG A 168 7.19 -14.40 -1.02
CA ARG A 168 6.96 -15.85 -1.06
C ARG A 168 6.78 -16.47 0.32
N PRO A 169 5.97 -17.46 0.38
CA PRO A 169 4.79 -17.60 1.21
C PRO A 169 4.91 -18.81 2.14
N ALA A 170 4.78 -18.56 3.40
CA ALA A 170 4.10 -19.55 4.22
C ALA A 170 2.58 -19.19 4.35
N ARG A 171 2.20 -18.02 3.83
CA ARG A 171 0.81 -17.52 3.79
C ARG A 171 0.63 -16.75 2.48
N LYS A 172 -0.57 -16.78 1.90
CA LYS A 172 -0.94 -16.02 0.68
C LYS A 172 -0.87 -14.51 0.96
N THR A 173 0.34 -13.94 0.90
CA THR A 173 0.56 -12.49 0.97
C THR A 173 0.69 -12.00 -0.46
N LEU A 174 -0.24 -11.16 -0.90
CA LEU A 174 -0.26 -10.57 -2.23
C LEU A 174 0.15 -9.11 -2.13
N GLY A 175 0.91 -8.63 -3.10
CA GLY A 175 1.25 -7.23 -3.28
C GLY A 175 0.33 -6.57 -4.30
N PHE A 176 0.22 -5.24 -4.25
CA PHE A 176 -0.47 -4.49 -5.29
C PHE A 176 0.37 -4.43 -6.57
N VAL A 177 -0.29 -4.29 -7.71
CA VAL A 177 0.39 -3.95 -8.96
C VAL A 177 1.15 -2.64 -8.75
N SER A 178 2.45 -2.67 -9.07
CA SER A 178 3.36 -1.53 -8.86
C SER A 178 2.91 -0.29 -9.64
N GLY A 179 3.03 0.89 -9.03
CA GLY A 179 2.72 2.19 -9.62
C GLY A 179 2.94 3.33 -8.62
N MET A 180 2.89 4.58 -9.08
CA MET A 180 2.94 5.79 -8.24
C MET A 180 1.71 5.92 -7.34
N ILE A 181 0.60 5.33 -7.75
CA ILE A 181 -0.61 5.16 -6.96
C ILE A 181 -0.88 3.66 -6.86
N ARG A 182 -1.24 3.21 -5.68
CA ARG A 182 -1.66 1.82 -5.46
C ARG A 182 -3.06 1.63 -6.01
N PRO A 183 -3.29 0.64 -6.89
CA PRO A 183 -4.58 0.41 -7.54
C PRO A 183 -5.57 -0.26 -6.57
N GLN A 184 -6.17 0.56 -5.73
CA GLN A 184 -7.11 0.25 -4.68
C GLN A 184 -8.21 1.32 -4.68
N PHE A 185 -9.47 0.94 -4.89
CA PHE A 185 -10.59 1.85 -5.11
C PHE A 185 -11.78 1.46 -4.25
N CYS A 186 -12.21 2.33 -3.34
CA CYS A 186 -13.39 2.10 -2.51
C CYS A 186 -14.67 2.13 -3.36
N TYR A 187 -15.57 1.17 -3.16
CA TYR A 187 -16.88 1.20 -3.83
C TYR A 187 -17.80 2.29 -3.29
N GLU A 188 -17.56 2.71 -2.07
CA GLU A 188 -18.27 3.85 -1.51
C GLU A 188 -17.54 5.17 -1.85
N GLU A 189 -18.30 6.27 -1.84
CA GLU A 189 -17.71 7.59 -2.00
C GLU A 189 -16.92 7.97 -0.74
N ILE A 190 -15.67 8.37 -0.94
CA ILE A 190 -14.81 8.96 0.07
C ILE A 190 -14.49 10.38 -0.38
N MET A 191 -14.78 11.35 0.48
CA MET A 191 -14.46 12.74 0.19
C MET A 191 -12.94 12.93 0.21
N ASN A 192 -12.36 13.27 -0.94
CA ASN A 192 -10.98 13.65 -1.06
C ASN A 192 -10.82 15.17 -1.01
N ARG A 193 -9.73 15.66 -0.39
CA ARG A 193 -9.34 17.07 -0.38
C ARG A 193 -7.88 17.18 -0.79
N PRO A 194 -7.47 18.28 -1.45
CA PRO A 194 -6.06 18.50 -1.74
C PRO A 194 -5.23 18.49 -0.46
N VAL A 195 -4.10 17.76 -0.49
CA VAL A 195 -3.18 17.74 0.65
C VAL A 195 -2.07 18.77 0.47
N PRO A 196 -1.77 19.57 1.51
CA PRO A 196 -0.70 20.55 1.46
C PRO A 196 0.67 19.86 1.46
N LEU A 197 1.59 20.35 0.62
CA LEU A 197 2.95 19.84 0.58
C LEU A 197 3.79 20.43 1.73
N VAL A 198 4.52 19.57 2.43
CA VAL A 198 5.58 19.98 3.38
C VAL A 198 6.80 20.45 2.60
N THR A 199 7.10 19.78 1.49
CA THR A 199 8.18 20.16 0.56
C THR A 199 7.75 19.87 -0.88
N THR A 200 7.96 20.85 -1.76
CA THR A 200 7.63 20.73 -3.18
C THR A 200 8.65 19.89 -3.95
N GLU A 201 9.89 19.78 -3.44
CA GLU A 201 10.99 19.09 -4.13
C GLU A 201 10.74 17.56 -4.26
N PHE A 202 10.01 16.98 -3.29
CA PHE A 202 9.77 15.52 -3.25
C PHE A 202 8.30 15.13 -3.20
N GLY A 203 7.38 16.08 -3.27
CA GLY A 203 5.96 15.79 -3.18
C GLY A 203 5.55 15.11 -1.87
N PHE A 204 6.11 15.53 -0.72
CA PHE A 204 5.72 15.00 0.58
C PHE A 204 4.64 15.86 1.25
N ALA A 205 3.65 15.20 1.85
CA ALA A 205 2.67 15.78 2.78
C ALA A 205 2.73 15.07 4.14
N LEU A 206 2.09 15.64 5.17
CA LEU A 206 1.85 14.92 6.41
C LEU A 206 0.69 13.94 6.24
N PHE A 207 0.80 12.77 6.84
CA PHE A 207 -0.27 11.78 6.81
C PHE A 207 -1.58 12.33 7.37
N GLN A 208 -1.54 13.05 8.49
CA GLN A 208 -2.71 13.66 9.13
C GLN A 208 -3.49 14.62 8.22
N ASP A 209 -2.84 15.28 7.26
CA ASP A 209 -3.49 16.25 6.36
C ASP A 209 -4.37 15.56 5.31
N GLY A 210 -4.17 14.26 5.09
CA GLY A 210 -4.96 13.46 4.16
C GLY A 210 -5.49 12.14 4.74
N GLN A 211 -5.51 11.98 6.07
CA GLN A 211 -5.90 10.72 6.73
C GLN A 211 -7.32 10.26 6.39
N ASP A 212 -8.23 11.18 6.09
CA ASP A 212 -9.61 10.89 5.73
C ASP A 212 -9.82 10.76 4.21
N ASN A 213 -8.78 11.02 3.41
CA ASN A 213 -8.82 10.89 1.95
C ASN A 213 -8.62 9.42 1.54
N GLU A 214 -9.11 9.07 0.36
CA GLU A 214 -8.75 7.82 -0.30
C GLU A 214 -7.37 7.91 -0.97
N PHE A 215 -7.04 9.11 -1.48
CA PHE A 215 -5.79 9.38 -2.20
C PHE A 215 -5.10 10.65 -1.68
N PHE A 216 -3.77 10.65 -1.68
CA PHE A 216 -2.95 11.82 -1.36
C PHE A 216 -2.67 12.62 -2.63
N LEU A 217 -3.65 13.43 -3.06
CA LEU A 217 -3.59 14.24 -4.26
C LEU A 217 -3.42 15.72 -3.92
N THR A 218 -2.66 16.46 -4.73
CA THR A 218 -2.24 17.83 -4.41
C THR A 218 -3.18 18.91 -4.94
N SER A 219 -4.16 18.56 -5.80
CA SER A 219 -5.06 19.53 -6.41
C SER A 219 -6.48 18.98 -6.62
N GLU A 220 -7.46 19.89 -6.67
CA GLU A 220 -8.84 19.58 -7.01
C GLU A 220 -8.98 18.97 -8.40
N GLU A 221 -8.11 19.34 -9.33
CA GLU A 221 -8.12 18.81 -10.69
C GLU A 221 -7.66 17.35 -10.71
N ALA A 222 -6.61 17.01 -9.94
CA ALA A 222 -6.16 15.62 -9.75
C ALA A 222 -7.24 14.76 -9.10
N ILE A 223 -7.93 15.29 -8.07
CA ILE A 223 -9.03 14.59 -7.39
C ILE A 223 -10.16 14.29 -8.38
N ARG A 224 -10.60 15.27 -9.16
CA ARG A 224 -11.65 15.10 -10.16
C ARG A 224 -11.26 14.07 -11.23
N PHE A 225 -10.03 14.16 -11.73
CA PHE A 225 -9.50 13.23 -12.73
C PHE A 225 -9.46 11.77 -12.19
N MET A 226 -9.03 11.59 -10.93
CA MET A 226 -9.05 10.27 -10.28
C MET A 226 -10.47 9.75 -10.06
N ALA A 227 -11.40 10.61 -9.65
CA ALA A 227 -12.80 10.23 -9.42
C ALA A 227 -13.46 9.73 -10.72
N GLU A 228 -13.23 10.41 -11.85
CA GLU A 228 -13.71 9.97 -13.16
C GLU A 228 -13.12 8.61 -13.60
N TYR A 229 -11.83 8.40 -13.33
CA TYR A 229 -11.18 7.13 -13.63
C TYR A 229 -11.70 6.00 -12.75
N LYS A 230 -11.83 6.25 -11.44
CA LYS A 230 -12.39 5.32 -10.45
C LYS A 230 -13.82 4.91 -10.85
N ALA A 231 -14.67 5.86 -11.21
CA ALA A 231 -16.05 5.58 -11.61
C ALA A 231 -16.11 4.58 -12.79
N LYS A 232 -15.27 4.77 -13.81
CA LYS A 232 -15.18 3.84 -14.96
C LYS A 232 -14.71 2.45 -14.55
N LEU A 233 -13.72 2.35 -13.65
CA LEU A 233 -13.28 1.05 -13.15
C LEU A 233 -14.37 0.34 -12.36
N LEU A 234 -15.09 1.03 -11.48
CA LEU A 234 -16.15 0.43 -10.68
C LEU A 234 -17.35 0.01 -11.53
N GLU A 235 -17.60 0.69 -12.65
CA GLU A 235 -18.60 0.27 -13.64
C GLU A 235 -18.14 -1.00 -14.39
N GLU A 236 -16.85 -1.14 -14.70
CA GLU A 236 -16.28 -2.35 -15.33
C GLU A 236 -16.28 -3.56 -14.37
N TYR A 237 -16.10 -3.31 -13.06
CA TYR A 237 -16.01 -4.33 -12.02
C TYR A 237 -17.12 -4.18 -10.96
N PRO A 238 -18.40 -4.39 -11.27
CA PRO A 238 -19.51 -4.16 -10.34
C PRO A 238 -19.55 -5.21 -9.22
N LEU A 239 -19.94 -4.80 -8.00
CA LEU A 239 -20.13 -5.71 -6.86
C LEU A 239 -21.27 -6.68 -7.08
N THR A 240 -22.42 -6.18 -7.53
CA THR A 240 -23.62 -6.96 -7.83
C THR A 240 -23.62 -7.40 -9.28
N ASP A 241 -23.98 -8.64 -9.53
CA ASP A 241 -24.18 -9.09 -10.92
C ASP A 241 -25.49 -8.50 -11.45
N PRO A 242 -25.46 -7.82 -12.61
CA PRO A 242 -26.67 -7.20 -13.19
C PRO A 242 -27.81 -8.21 -13.47
N ALA A 243 -27.55 -9.51 -13.35
CA ALA A 243 -28.55 -10.56 -13.46
C ALA A 243 -29.33 -10.80 -12.14
N GLU A 244 -28.75 -10.50 -10.97
CA GLU A 244 -29.42 -10.68 -9.67
C GLU A 244 -30.45 -9.58 -9.39
N GLU A 245 -30.25 -8.35 -9.89
CA GLU A 245 -31.24 -7.27 -9.73
C GLU A 245 -32.55 -7.52 -10.50
N LYS A 246 -32.54 -8.30 -11.58
CA LYS A 246 -33.72 -8.58 -12.37
C LYS A 246 -34.57 -9.77 -11.83
N GLY A 247 -34.04 -10.51 -10.86
CA GLY A 247 -34.70 -11.67 -10.25
C GLY A 247 -35.51 -11.40 -8.99
N GLY A 248 -35.36 -10.22 -8.39
CA GLY A 248 -35.96 -9.85 -7.10
C GLY A 248 -37.37 -9.23 -7.15
N ALA A 249 -37.95 -9.05 -8.34
CA ALA A 249 -39.31 -8.51 -8.53
C ALA A 249 -40.26 -9.66 -8.96
N LYS A 250 -40.59 -10.53 -8.02
CA LYS A 250 -41.74 -11.44 -8.14
C LYS A 250 -42.51 -11.52 -6.84
#